data_df4ca04d45d250aabb6b51dfe0318b75
#
_entry.id   df4ca04d45d250aabb6b51dfe0318b75
#
_cell.length_a   1.000
_cell.length_b   1.000
_cell.length_c   1.000
_cell.angle_alpha   90.00
_cell.angle_beta   90.00
_cell.angle_gamma   90.00
#
_symmetry.space_group_name_H-M   'P 1'
#
loop_
_entity.id
_entity.type
_entity.pdbx_description
1 polymer ?
#
loop_
_entity_poly.entity_id
_entity_poly.type
_entity_poly.pdbx_seq_one_letter_code
_entity_poly.pdbx_strand_id
1 'polypeptide(L)'
;EIFLKIEGISFQVSSKLFHNIKAPQILDLDSLPFVSEVYKNHLIVEDYFFGACDYPEVMIMSARGCTDRCTFCVYPYAMHDLKYRMRSAKNVVDEFEWIEKNIPQVKEVGIEDDTFAGSIKRVHEFCEEKIRRGITLKWYTNVRVGLKLETLKLMRKANCVLLTVGYESANQDVLDKMKKRVKSEQIIEFSKNCKEANIMVHSCFMVGNPGETKDRLQESLDLALELNDDTMQFFPLIVYPGTPDYIWARDNNLMTVDSYDQWVTEEGYHNSVVRMPDMSGEEIVDWCDFARKRYYLRPRYLLYKLFQTIFRPSELVRNLKAGLRFQSFLRKGTYGKDRFKTRFKVDASDNKKYNSNQFPDNDPIPKQVPRDFEQPTVS
;
A
#
# COMPACT_ATOMS: atom_id res chain seq x y z
N GLU A 1 -0.74 38.15 3.22
CA GLU A 1 -1.32 38.41 1.88
C GLU A 1 -0.78 37.46 0.80
N ILE A 2 0.53 37.12 0.81
CA ILE A 2 1.13 36.19 -0.20
C ILE A 2 0.46 34.83 -0.18
N PHE A 3 0.28 34.25 0.99
CA PHE A 3 -0.33 32.91 1.13
C PHE A 3 -1.78 32.83 0.61
N LEU A 4 -2.54 33.93 0.64
CA LEU A 4 -3.91 33.95 0.12
C LEU A 4 -4.01 33.76 -1.40
N LYS A 5 -2.90 33.92 -2.13
CA LYS A 5 -2.82 33.82 -3.60
C LYS A 5 -2.28 32.48 -4.09
N ILE A 6 -1.81 31.61 -3.18
CA ILE A 6 -1.22 30.32 -3.54
C ILE A 6 -2.33 29.26 -3.52
N GLU A 7 -2.67 28.72 -4.68
CA GLU A 7 -3.64 27.64 -4.80
C GLU A 7 -3.17 26.36 -4.09
N GLY A 8 -4.09 25.59 -3.56
CA GLY A 8 -3.84 24.24 -2.99
C GLY A 8 -3.17 24.24 -1.62
N ILE A 9 -3.01 25.38 -0.96
CA ILE A 9 -2.47 25.41 0.41
C ILE A 9 -3.54 25.73 1.44
N SER A 10 -3.31 25.21 2.64
CA SER A 10 -4.01 25.61 3.86
C SER A 10 -3.00 26.18 4.83
N PHE A 11 -3.36 27.26 5.52
CA PHE A 11 -2.46 27.92 6.46
C PHE A 11 -3.24 28.54 7.62
N GLN A 12 -2.59 28.72 8.72
CA GLN A 12 -3.17 29.33 9.93
C GLN A 12 -2.53 30.69 10.19
N VAL A 13 -3.37 31.68 10.46
CA VAL A 13 -2.95 32.99 10.97
C VAL A 13 -3.64 33.22 12.30
N SER A 14 -2.84 33.34 13.36
CA SER A 14 -3.34 33.34 14.73
C SER A 14 -4.16 32.05 15.00
N SER A 15 -5.44 32.18 15.34
CA SER A 15 -6.33 31.04 15.58
C SER A 15 -7.23 30.70 14.38
N LYS A 16 -7.13 31.45 13.27
CA LYS A 16 -8.01 31.27 12.10
C LYS A 16 -7.33 30.43 11.04
N LEU A 17 -7.99 29.36 10.61
CA LEU A 17 -7.57 28.52 9.50
C LEU A 17 -8.11 29.05 8.17
N PHE A 18 -7.26 29.08 7.16
CA PHE A 18 -7.57 29.50 5.81
C PHE A 18 -7.31 28.33 4.84
N HIS A 19 -8.24 28.12 3.94
CA HIS A 19 -8.12 27.14 2.85
C HIS A 19 -8.25 27.87 1.53
N ASN A 20 -7.23 27.78 0.71
CA ASN A 20 -7.29 28.34 -0.66
C ASN A 20 -7.96 27.35 -1.61
N ILE A 21 -8.34 27.83 -2.78
CA ILE A 21 -8.88 26.98 -3.83
C ILE A 21 -7.87 25.87 -4.18
N LYS A 22 -8.40 24.69 -4.51
CA LYS A 22 -7.56 23.56 -4.88
C LYS A 22 -6.75 23.86 -6.13
N ALA A 23 -5.45 23.62 -6.10
CA ALA A 23 -4.60 23.75 -7.26
C ALA A 23 -4.99 22.75 -8.37
N PRO A 24 -4.93 23.13 -9.65
CA PRO A 24 -5.17 22.21 -10.75
C PRO A 24 -4.12 21.09 -10.74
N GLN A 25 -4.55 19.91 -11.14
CA GLN A 25 -3.62 18.78 -11.25
C GLN A 25 -2.69 18.93 -12.46
N ILE A 26 -1.40 18.65 -12.28
CA ILE A 26 -0.45 18.54 -13.39
C ILE A 26 -0.88 17.35 -14.25
N LEU A 27 -1.25 17.61 -15.51
CA LEU A 27 -1.71 16.56 -16.42
C LEU A 27 -0.56 15.90 -17.18
N ASP A 28 0.40 16.69 -17.62
CA ASP A 28 1.62 16.21 -18.28
C ASP A 28 2.69 15.87 -17.22
N LEU A 29 2.76 14.60 -16.86
CA LEU A 29 3.75 14.11 -15.90
C LEU A 29 5.14 13.94 -16.53
N ASP A 30 5.28 13.94 -17.84
CA ASP A 30 6.57 13.87 -18.53
C ASP A 30 7.36 15.19 -18.40
N SER A 31 6.67 16.31 -18.12
CA SER A 31 7.28 17.61 -17.89
C SER A 31 7.99 17.73 -16.53
N LEU A 32 7.80 16.78 -15.62
CA LEU A 32 8.43 16.78 -14.31
C LEU A 32 9.87 16.26 -14.40
N PRO A 33 10.81 16.83 -13.62
CA PRO A 33 12.17 16.32 -13.54
C PRO A 33 12.20 14.90 -12.94
N PHE A 34 13.23 14.13 -13.25
CA PHE A 34 13.43 12.81 -12.68
C PHE A 34 13.71 12.88 -11.18
N VAL A 35 12.93 12.17 -10.38
CA VAL A 35 13.17 12.10 -8.93
C VAL A 35 14.51 11.42 -8.60
N SER A 36 15.00 10.59 -9.48
CA SER A 36 16.31 9.93 -9.37
C SER A 36 17.49 10.92 -9.32
N GLU A 37 17.34 12.13 -9.87
CA GLU A 37 18.34 13.19 -9.72
C GLU A 37 18.48 13.66 -8.27
N VAL A 38 17.38 13.68 -7.51
CA VAL A 38 17.40 14.02 -6.08
C VAL A 38 18.18 12.96 -5.29
N TYR A 39 17.96 11.67 -5.59
CA TYR A 39 18.75 10.60 -4.97
C TYR A 39 20.24 10.77 -5.21
N LYS A 40 20.65 11.06 -6.46
CA LYS A 40 22.05 11.23 -6.79
C LYS A 40 22.70 12.43 -6.10
N ASN A 41 22.00 13.57 -6.05
CA ASN A 41 22.59 14.84 -5.69
C ASN A 41 22.44 15.20 -4.20
N HIS A 42 21.45 14.61 -3.50
CA HIS A 42 21.06 15.05 -2.17
C HIS A 42 20.88 13.92 -1.14
N LEU A 43 20.90 12.65 -1.55
CA LEU A 43 20.60 11.52 -0.68
C LEU A 43 21.73 10.48 -0.72
N ILE A 44 21.89 9.74 0.36
CA ILE A 44 22.79 8.57 0.44
C ILE A 44 21.95 7.37 0.08
N VAL A 45 22.11 6.85 -1.14
CA VAL A 45 21.27 5.76 -1.68
C VAL A 45 21.36 4.49 -0.82
N GLU A 46 22.51 4.27 -0.17
CA GLU A 46 22.77 3.16 0.73
C GLU A 46 21.94 3.18 2.02
N ASP A 47 21.30 4.31 2.36
CA ASP A 47 20.40 4.40 3.52
C ASP A 47 18.99 3.87 3.20
N TYR A 48 18.66 3.69 1.91
CA TYR A 48 17.34 3.24 1.47
C TYR A 48 17.29 1.73 1.33
N PHE A 49 16.49 1.10 2.18
CA PHE A 49 16.35 -0.34 2.27
C PHE A 49 14.91 -0.79 2.43
N PHE A 50 14.41 -1.57 1.48
CA PHE A 50 13.17 -2.31 1.60
C PHE A 50 13.44 -3.81 1.70
N GLY A 51 12.85 -4.48 2.72
CA GLY A 51 13.18 -5.87 3.04
C GLY A 51 12.79 -6.92 2.00
N ALA A 52 11.95 -6.56 1.04
CA ALA A 52 11.49 -7.45 -0.03
C ALA A 52 12.31 -7.32 -1.33
N CYS A 53 13.20 -6.32 -1.42
CA CYS A 53 13.92 -5.94 -2.64
C CYS A 53 15.43 -6.13 -2.53
N ASP A 54 16.11 -6.09 -3.66
CA ASP A 54 17.57 -6.03 -3.70
C ASP A 54 18.05 -4.62 -3.31
N TYR A 55 19.19 -4.55 -2.65
CA TYR A 55 19.71 -3.36 -2.00
C TYR A 55 21.05 -2.93 -2.60
N PRO A 56 21.33 -1.64 -2.77
CA PRO A 56 20.48 -0.46 -2.57
C PRO A 56 19.37 -0.32 -3.62
N GLU A 57 18.28 0.38 -3.24
CA GLU A 57 17.18 0.67 -4.14
C GLU A 57 16.86 2.17 -4.22
N VAL A 58 16.16 2.57 -5.28
CA VAL A 58 15.55 3.88 -5.41
C VAL A 58 14.09 3.73 -5.83
N MET A 59 13.25 4.65 -5.40
CA MET A 59 11.84 4.67 -5.75
C MET A 59 11.55 5.80 -6.72
N ILE A 60 10.82 5.50 -7.78
CA ILE A 60 10.33 6.48 -8.76
C ILE A 60 8.81 6.37 -8.87
N MET A 61 8.21 7.32 -9.56
CA MET A 61 6.79 7.33 -9.87
C MET A 61 6.57 7.41 -11.36
N SER A 62 5.72 6.52 -11.89
CA SER A 62 5.36 6.49 -13.30
C SER A 62 3.92 6.90 -13.57
N ALA A 63 3.07 6.91 -12.53
CA ALA A 63 1.67 7.33 -12.62
C ALA A 63 1.16 7.89 -11.30
N ARG A 64 0.03 8.57 -11.36
CA ARG A 64 -0.74 9.08 -10.22
C ARG A 64 -2.21 8.80 -10.40
N GLY A 65 -2.85 8.40 -9.31
CA GLY A 65 -4.26 8.02 -9.26
C GLY A 65 -4.47 6.54 -9.54
N CYS A 66 -5.71 6.13 -9.43
CA CYS A 66 -6.14 4.76 -9.66
C CYS A 66 -7.45 4.75 -10.43
N THR A 67 -7.65 3.74 -11.27
CA THR A 67 -8.90 3.53 -12.03
C THR A 67 -10.03 2.98 -11.18
N ASP A 68 -9.75 2.63 -9.93
CA ASP A 68 -10.68 2.01 -9.01
C ASP A 68 -11.09 2.94 -7.86
N ARG A 69 -12.15 2.54 -7.15
CA ARG A 69 -12.79 3.33 -6.11
C ARG A 69 -12.99 2.52 -4.84
N CYS A 70 -11.92 1.83 -4.40
CA CYS A 70 -11.96 1.08 -3.15
C CYS A 70 -12.27 2.02 -1.99
N THR A 71 -13.24 1.66 -1.15
CA THR A 71 -13.83 2.55 -0.13
C THR A 71 -12.84 2.99 0.95
N PHE A 72 -11.80 2.22 1.20
CA PHE A 72 -10.74 2.50 2.17
C PHE A 72 -9.63 3.41 1.62
N CYS A 73 -9.50 3.52 0.30
CA CYS A 73 -8.31 4.06 -0.34
C CYS A 73 -8.35 5.59 -0.41
N VAL A 74 -7.32 6.25 0.12
CA VAL A 74 -7.21 7.72 0.13
C VAL A 74 -6.98 8.32 -1.26
N TYR A 75 -6.31 7.59 -2.15
CA TYR A 75 -5.88 8.10 -3.45
C TYR A 75 -7.03 8.60 -4.33
N PRO A 76 -8.11 7.83 -4.60
CA PRO A 76 -9.18 8.29 -5.47
C PRO A 76 -10.02 9.41 -4.84
N TYR A 77 -10.15 9.45 -3.52
CA TYR A 77 -11.08 10.37 -2.86
C TYR A 77 -10.44 11.69 -2.42
N ALA A 78 -9.27 11.64 -1.81
CA ALA A 78 -8.65 12.82 -1.21
C ALA A 78 -7.47 13.39 -2.04
N MET A 79 -6.76 12.56 -2.82
CA MET A 79 -5.51 12.98 -3.45
C MET A 79 -5.62 13.24 -4.96
N HIS A 80 -6.35 12.41 -5.72
CA HIS A 80 -6.24 12.41 -7.20
C HIS A 80 -7.56 12.64 -7.96
N ASP A 81 -8.66 13.02 -7.29
CA ASP A 81 -9.95 13.34 -7.91
C ASP A 81 -10.45 12.26 -8.89
N LEU A 82 -10.22 10.97 -8.57
CA LEU A 82 -10.61 9.84 -9.42
C LEU A 82 -9.97 9.85 -10.83
N LYS A 83 -8.90 10.61 -11.02
CA LYS A 83 -8.18 10.69 -12.29
C LYS A 83 -6.91 9.83 -12.25
N TYR A 84 -6.71 9.06 -13.32
CA TYR A 84 -5.46 8.33 -13.56
C TYR A 84 -4.63 9.11 -14.58
N ARG A 85 -3.43 9.51 -14.17
CA ARG A 85 -2.47 10.24 -14.99
C ARG A 85 -1.16 9.47 -15.01
N MET A 86 -0.50 9.41 -16.15
CA MET A 86 0.70 8.58 -16.31
C MET A 86 1.75 9.30 -17.16
N ARG A 87 2.99 9.02 -16.86
CA ARG A 87 4.13 9.34 -17.72
C ARG A 87 4.10 8.42 -18.94
N SER A 88 4.65 8.87 -20.05
CA SER A 88 4.85 8.00 -21.21
C SER A 88 5.81 6.85 -20.86
N ALA A 89 5.61 5.71 -21.52
CA ALA A 89 6.51 4.57 -21.37
C ALA A 89 7.97 4.95 -21.66
N LYS A 90 8.19 5.75 -22.70
CA LYS A 90 9.52 6.25 -23.07
C LYS A 90 10.16 7.08 -21.93
N ASN A 91 9.43 8.03 -21.36
CA ASN A 91 9.95 8.90 -20.29
C ASN A 91 10.32 8.10 -19.03
N VAL A 92 9.55 7.05 -18.67
CA VAL A 92 9.90 6.18 -17.54
C VAL A 92 11.16 5.35 -17.86
N VAL A 93 11.28 4.84 -19.09
CA VAL A 93 12.48 4.09 -19.50
C VAL A 93 13.72 5.01 -19.60
N ASP A 94 13.55 6.27 -20.00
CA ASP A 94 14.62 7.28 -19.99
C ASP A 94 15.17 7.46 -18.55
N GLU A 95 14.30 7.45 -17.52
CA GLU A 95 14.75 7.52 -16.12
C GLU A 95 15.44 6.24 -15.65
N PHE A 96 14.99 5.06 -16.06
CA PHE A 96 15.70 3.80 -15.80
C PHE A 96 17.12 3.79 -16.38
N GLU A 97 17.27 4.23 -17.64
CA GLU A 97 18.56 4.37 -18.30
C GLU A 97 19.44 5.39 -17.58
N TRP A 98 18.85 6.50 -17.15
CA TRP A 98 19.55 7.51 -16.36
C TRP A 98 20.05 6.96 -15.02
N ILE A 99 19.22 6.18 -14.28
CA ILE A 99 19.61 5.55 -13.02
C ILE A 99 20.77 4.58 -13.24
N GLU A 100 20.64 3.66 -14.21
CA GLU A 100 21.67 2.65 -14.51
C GLU A 100 23.01 3.29 -14.82
N LYS A 101 23.01 4.44 -15.50
CA LYS A 101 24.22 5.20 -15.87
C LYS A 101 24.77 6.04 -14.71
N ASN A 102 23.93 6.70 -13.94
CA ASN A 102 24.34 7.76 -13.01
C ASN A 102 24.41 7.32 -11.54
N ILE A 103 23.74 6.19 -11.18
CA ILE A 103 23.72 5.62 -9.83
C ILE A 103 23.96 4.10 -9.94
N PRO A 104 25.14 3.67 -10.39
CA PRO A 104 25.41 2.26 -10.73
C PRO A 104 25.38 1.29 -9.53
N GLN A 105 25.41 1.80 -8.30
CA GLN A 105 25.25 0.99 -7.08
C GLN A 105 23.81 0.51 -6.88
N VAL A 106 22.80 1.14 -7.49
CA VAL A 106 21.40 0.73 -7.40
C VAL A 106 21.21 -0.66 -8.01
N LYS A 107 20.53 -1.54 -7.28
CA LYS A 107 20.25 -2.93 -7.69
C LYS A 107 18.84 -3.12 -8.18
N GLU A 108 17.89 -2.31 -7.68
CA GLU A 108 16.48 -2.45 -7.97
C GLU A 108 15.78 -1.08 -7.93
N VAL A 109 14.79 -0.89 -8.79
CA VAL A 109 13.96 0.31 -8.83
C VAL A 109 12.53 -0.05 -8.41
N GLY A 110 12.02 0.63 -7.38
CA GLY A 110 10.62 0.60 -7.03
C GLY A 110 9.83 1.61 -7.87
N ILE A 111 8.77 1.15 -8.55
CA ILE A 111 7.79 2.05 -9.16
C ILE A 111 6.62 2.16 -8.17
N GLU A 112 6.62 3.25 -7.39
CA GLU A 112 5.65 3.53 -6.32
C GLU A 112 4.42 4.28 -6.86
N ASP A 113 3.74 3.63 -7.79
CA ASP A 113 2.45 4.09 -8.31
C ASP A 113 1.31 3.62 -7.41
N ASP A 114 0.21 4.36 -7.38
CA ASP A 114 -1.04 3.92 -6.74
C ASP A 114 -1.59 2.64 -7.43
N THR A 115 -1.34 2.50 -8.72
CA THR A 115 -1.41 1.26 -9.51
C THR A 115 -0.61 1.44 -10.81
N PHE A 116 0.38 0.60 -11.03
CA PHE A 116 1.19 0.65 -12.25
C PHE A 116 0.40 0.23 -13.49
N ALA A 117 -0.44 -0.78 -13.33
CA ALA A 117 -1.15 -1.44 -14.43
C ALA A 117 -2.53 -0.82 -14.73
N GLY A 118 -2.72 0.48 -14.47
CA GLY A 118 -3.93 1.19 -14.85
C GLY A 118 -4.14 1.28 -16.38
N SER A 119 -3.09 1.07 -17.17
CA SER A 119 -3.13 0.92 -18.64
C SER A 119 -2.23 -0.23 -19.08
N ILE A 120 -2.83 -1.33 -19.50
CA ILE A 120 -2.10 -2.52 -19.97
C ILE A 120 -1.27 -2.20 -21.22
N LYS A 121 -1.78 -1.35 -22.11
CA LYS A 121 -1.04 -0.88 -23.28
C LYS A 121 0.29 -0.24 -22.87
N ARG A 122 0.25 0.70 -21.90
CA ARG A 122 1.47 1.35 -21.39
C ARG A 122 2.42 0.36 -20.70
N VAL A 123 1.91 -0.65 -20.00
CA VAL A 123 2.75 -1.71 -19.41
C VAL A 123 3.53 -2.44 -20.49
N HIS A 124 2.88 -2.81 -21.59
CA HIS A 124 3.55 -3.47 -22.72
C HIS A 124 4.59 -2.53 -23.37
N GLU A 125 4.21 -1.29 -23.70
CA GLU A 125 5.13 -0.29 -24.27
C GLU A 125 6.37 -0.06 -23.38
N PHE A 126 6.21 0.03 -22.08
CA PHE A 126 7.30 0.16 -21.12
C PHE A 126 8.22 -1.07 -21.12
N CYS A 127 7.65 -2.24 -21.04
CA CYS A 127 8.43 -3.49 -21.03
C CYS A 127 9.20 -3.69 -22.36
N GLU A 128 8.54 -3.47 -23.47
CA GLU A 128 9.14 -3.62 -24.81
C GLU A 128 10.28 -2.60 -25.03
N GLU A 129 10.07 -1.35 -24.66
CA GLU A 129 11.07 -0.31 -24.77
C GLU A 129 12.28 -0.56 -23.86
N LYS A 130 12.05 -1.00 -22.62
CA LYS A 130 13.12 -1.38 -21.68
C LYS A 130 13.96 -2.54 -22.21
N ILE A 131 13.29 -3.56 -22.78
CA ILE A 131 13.96 -4.71 -23.43
C ILE A 131 14.74 -4.25 -24.67
N ARG A 132 14.12 -3.43 -25.54
CA ARG A 132 14.75 -2.92 -26.76
C ARG A 132 16.04 -2.14 -26.47
N ARG A 133 16.09 -1.38 -25.38
CA ARG A 133 17.29 -0.64 -24.96
C ARG A 133 18.31 -1.49 -24.21
N GLY A 134 17.99 -2.73 -23.89
CA GLY A 134 18.90 -3.63 -23.14
C GLY A 134 19.12 -3.21 -21.69
N ILE A 135 18.22 -2.43 -21.08
CA ILE A 135 18.31 -1.99 -19.68
C ILE A 135 18.07 -3.19 -18.78
N THR A 136 19.06 -3.53 -17.96
CA THR A 136 19.07 -4.75 -17.14
C THR A 136 18.60 -4.53 -15.70
N LEU A 137 18.49 -3.29 -15.27
CA LEU A 137 18.11 -2.92 -13.91
C LEU A 137 16.77 -3.56 -13.52
N LYS A 138 16.77 -4.27 -12.37
CA LYS A 138 15.57 -4.93 -11.83
C LYS A 138 14.58 -3.92 -11.34
N TRP A 139 13.30 -4.31 -11.27
CA TRP A 139 12.25 -3.45 -10.77
C TRP A 139 11.10 -4.21 -10.13
N TYR A 140 10.38 -3.52 -9.27
CA TYR A 140 9.13 -3.98 -8.66
C TYR A 140 8.06 -2.86 -8.72
N THR A 141 6.81 -3.23 -8.49
CA THR A 141 5.72 -2.24 -8.49
C THR A 141 4.46 -2.74 -7.80
N ASN A 142 3.56 -1.80 -7.53
CA ASN A 142 2.24 -2.06 -6.99
C ASN A 142 1.24 -2.33 -8.12
N VAL A 143 0.54 -3.45 -8.04
CA VAL A 143 -0.48 -3.83 -9.02
C VAL A 143 -1.77 -4.31 -8.36
N ARG A 144 -2.80 -4.39 -9.15
CA ARG A 144 -4.05 -5.07 -8.79
C ARG A 144 -4.06 -6.48 -9.35
N VAL A 145 -4.89 -7.32 -8.74
CA VAL A 145 -5.25 -8.64 -9.30
C VAL A 145 -5.86 -8.46 -10.71
N GLY A 146 -5.57 -9.39 -11.62
CA GLY A 146 -6.17 -9.44 -12.94
C GLY A 146 -5.20 -9.29 -14.12
N LEU A 147 -3.89 -9.17 -13.88
CA LEU A 147 -2.90 -9.24 -14.95
C LEU A 147 -2.86 -10.66 -15.53
N LYS A 148 -2.95 -10.74 -16.85
CA LYS A 148 -2.88 -12.01 -17.58
C LYS A 148 -1.44 -12.54 -17.60
N LEU A 149 -1.31 -13.85 -17.72
CA LEU A 149 -0.03 -14.55 -17.75
C LEU A 149 0.94 -14.00 -18.80
N GLU A 150 0.45 -13.68 -20.00
CA GLU A 150 1.28 -13.10 -21.07
C GLU A 150 1.90 -11.75 -20.67
N THR A 151 1.12 -10.88 -20.02
CA THR A 151 1.62 -9.60 -19.50
C THR A 151 2.67 -9.82 -18.40
N LEU A 152 2.41 -10.75 -17.48
CA LEU A 152 3.36 -11.09 -16.42
C LEU A 152 4.67 -11.67 -17.00
N LYS A 153 4.60 -12.53 -18.01
CA LYS A 153 5.78 -13.05 -18.72
C LYS A 153 6.58 -11.94 -19.40
N LEU A 154 5.89 -10.97 -20.04
CA LEU A 154 6.54 -9.80 -20.62
C LEU A 154 7.21 -8.92 -19.56
N MET A 155 6.51 -8.63 -18.46
CA MET A 155 7.09 -7.90 -17.32
C MET A 155 8.33 -8.61 -16.78
N ARG A 156 8.28 -9.94 -16.61
CA ARG A 156 9.45 -10.73 -16.19
C ARG A 156 10.62 -10.64 -17.18
N LYS A 157 10.35 -10.68 -18.46
CA LYS A 157 11.37 -10.48 -19.51
C LYS A 157 12.01 -9.09 -19.44
N ALA A 158 11.24 -8.08 -19.01
CA ALA A 158 11.73 -6.73 -18.74
C ALA A 158 12.37 -6.57 -17.36
N ASN A 159 12.71 -7.67 -16.65
CA ASN A 159 13.31 -7.73 -15.32
C ASN A 159 12.42 -7.25 -14.17
N CYS A 160 11.09 -7.35 -14.28
CA CYS A 160 10.21 -7.29 -13.11
C CYS A 160 10.48 -8.50 -12.21
N VAL A 161 10.75 -8.26 -10.94
CA VAL A 161 11.11 -9.32 -10.00
C VAL A 161 10.11 -9.52 -8.88
N LEU A 162 9.34 -8.47 -8.52
CA LEU A 162 8.38 -8.50 -7.42
C LEU A 162 7.14 -7.67 -7.78
N LEU A 163 5.97 -8.16 -7.40
CA LEU A 163 4.71 -7.41 -7.42
C LEU A 163 4.15 -7.31 -6.00
N THR A 164 3.85 -6.08 -5.58
CA THR A 164 3.04 -5.84 -4.38
C THR A 164 1.58 -5.80 -4.80
N VAL A 165 0.75 -6.63 -4.17
CA VAL A 165 -0.65 -6.77 -4.55
C VAL A 165 -1.56 -6.78 -3.33
N GLY A 166 -2.60 -5.95 -3.35
CA GLY A 166 -3.65 -5.97 -2.35
C GLY A 166 -4.68 -7.03 -2.69
N TYR A 167 -4.73 -8.12 -1.93
CA TYR A 167 -5.82 -9.09 -1.96
C TYR A 167 -6.96 -8.68 -1.05
N GLU A 168 -6.63 -8.08 0.06
CA GLU A 168 -7.43 -7.50 1.14
C GLU A 168 -8.23 -8.54 1.93
N SER A 169 -9.02 -9.40 1.28
CA SER A 169 -9.83 -10.45 1.92
C SER A 169 -10.03 -11.65 0.99
N ALA A 170 -10.22 -12.83 1.55
CA ALA A 170 -10.68 -14.01 0.81
C ALA A 170 -12.19 -13.98 0.57
N ASN A 171 -12.93 -13.22 1.38
CA ASN A 171 -14.39 -13.25 1.39
C ASN A 171 -14.98 -12.28 0.38
N GLN A 172 -15.83 -12.80 -0.53
CA GLN A 172 -16.43 -11.99 -1.61
C GLN A 172 -17.30 -10.85 -1.09
N ASP A 173 -18.10 -11.08 -0.03
CA ASP A 173 -18.97 -10.02 0.51
C ASP A 173 -18.15 -8.84 1.07
N VAL A 174 -16.97 -9.13 1.66
CA VAL A 174 -16.05 -8.09 2.15
C VAL A 174 -15.43 -7.34 0.97
N LEU A 175 -14.95 -8.04 -0.06
CA LEU A 175 -14.42 -7.44 -1.28
C LEU A 175 -15.45 -6.56 -2.00
N ASP A 176 -16.71 -6.98 -2.03
CA ASP A 176 -17.80 -6.23 -2.66
C ASP A 176 -18.12 -4.95 -1.86
N LYS A 177 -18.17 -5.02 -0.52
CA LYS A 177 -18.34 -3.85 0.35
C LYS A 177 -17.21 -2.84 0.21
N MET A 178 -15.97 -3.32 0.07
CA MET A 178 -14.78 -2.49 -0.20
C MET A 178 -14.77 -1.92 -1.63
N LYS A 179 -15.69 -2.31 -2.50
CA LYS A 179 -15.69 -1.99 -3.94
C LYS A 179 -14.36 -2.35 -4.62
N LYS A 180 -13.74 -3.46 -4.20
CA LYS A 180 -12.43 -3.90 -4.73
C LYS A 180 -12.50 -4.35 -6.18
N ARG A 181 -13.68 -4.77 -6.69
CA ARG A 181 -13.90 -5.27 -8.07
C ARG A 181 -12.99 -6.45 -8.44
N VAL A 182 -12.76 -7.35 -7.51
CA VAL A 182 -11.99 -8.58 -7.68
C VAL A 182 -12.83 -9.73 -7.17
N LYS A 183 -12.81 -10.85 -7.90
CA LYS A 183 -13.37 -12.12 -7.46
C LYS A 183 -12.32 -12.89 -6.66
N SER A 184 -12.73 -13.61 -5.60
CA SER A 184 -11.80 -14.39 -4.79
C SER A 184 -11.04 -15.45 -5.61
N GLU A 185 -11.69 -16.06 -6.61
CA GLU A 185 -11.04 -17.02 -7.52
C GLU A 185 -9.94 -16.38 -8.38
N GLN A 186 -10.08 -15.09 -8.74
CA GLN A 186 -9.07 -14.37 -9.49
C GLN A 186 -7.78 -14.15 -8.68
N ILE A 187 -7.87 -14.10 -7.35
CA ILE A 187 -6.69 -14.01 -6.48
C ILE A 187 -5.84 -15.26 -6.63
N ILE A 188 -6.48 -16.45 -6.61
CA ILE A 188 -5.80 -17.74 -6.74
C ILE A 188 -5.14 -17.85 -8.12
N GLU A 189 -5.89 -17.51 -9.18
CA GLU A 189 -5.38 -17.53 -10.56
C GLU A 189 -4.18 -16.57 -10.71
N PHE A 190 -4.29 -15.36 -10.18
CA PHE A 190 -3.23 -14.35 -10.25
C PHE A 190 -1.95 -14.81 -9.56
N SER A 191 -2.03 -15.34 -8.33
CA SER A 191 -0.87 -15.89 -7.61
C SER A 191 -0.21 -17.03 -8.38
N LYS A 192 -1.01 -17.94 -8.96
CA LYS A 192 -0.51 -19.02 -9.82
C LYS A 192 0.22 -18.47 -11.05
N ASN A 193 -0.37 -17.49 -11.74
CA ASN A 193 0.21 -16.87 -12.93
C ASN A 193 1.53 -16.14 -12.61
N CYS A 194 1.64 -15.46 -11.47
CA CYS A 194 2.89 -14.84 -11.03
C CYS A 194 3.99 -15.89 -10.81
N LYS A 195 3.67 -17.02 -10.18
CA LYS A 195 4.62 -18.12 -9.98
C LYS A 195 5.07 -18.71 -11.30
N GLU A 196 4.15 -18.95 -12.24
CA GLU A 196 4.48 -19.43 -13.59
C GLU A 196 5.36 -18.44 -14.35
N ALA A 197 5.10 -17.14 -14.23
CA ALA A 197 5.93 -16.08 -14.80
C ALA A 197 7.26 -15.88 -14.06
N ASN A 198 7.49 -16.57 -12.94
CA ASN A 198 8.67 -16.42 -12.10
C ASN A 198 8.86 -15.00 -11.53
N ILE A 199 7.74 -14.36 -11.15
CA ILE A 199 7.68 -13.08 -10.45
C ILE A 199 7.27 -13.35 -9.01
N MET A 200 8.01 -12.80 -8.05
CA MET A 200 7.68 -12.86 -6.63
C MET A 200 6.44 -12.02 -6.32
N VAL A 201 5.71 -12.41 -5.28
CA VAL A 201 4.53 -11.69 -4.82
C VAL A 201 4.69 -11.29 -3.34
N HIS A 202 4.49 -9.99 -3.08
CA HIS A 202 4.19 -9.48 -1.75
C HIS A 202 2.69 -9.26 -1.64
N SER A 203 1.98 -10.17 -0.97
CA SER A 203 0.53 -10.10 -0.83
C SER A 203 0.12 -9.35 0.44
N CYS A 204 -0.87 -8.47 0.31
CA CYS A 204 -1.40 -7.64 1.38
C CYS A 204 -2.86 -8.01 1.67
N PHE A 205 -3.17 -8.19 2.96
CA PHE A 205 -4.50 -8.41 3.49
C PHE A 205 -4.82 -7.34 4.54
N MET A 206 -6.05 -6.87 4.56
CA MET A 206 -6.49 -5.83 5.47
C MET A 206 -7.49 -6.40 6.49
N VAL A 207 -7.42 -5.95 7.73
CA VAL A 207 -8.22 -6.45 8.85
C VAL A 207 -9.00 -5.31 9.49
N GLY A 208 -10.31 -5.50 9.69
CA GLY A 208 -11.20 -4.49 10.25
C GLY A 208 -12.15 -3.86 9.22
N ASN A 209 -12.33 -4.51 8.08
CA ASN A 209 -13.15 -4.01 6.97
C ASN A 209 -14.65 -4.11 7.25
N PRO A 210 -15.48 -3.28 6.58
CA PRO A 210 -16.93 -3.41 6.67
C PRO A 210 -17.43 -4.82 6.36
N GLY A 211 -18.14 -5.42 7.33
CA GLY A 211 -18.72 -6.76 7.20
C GLY A 211 -17.76 -7.92 7.47
N GLU A 212 -16.55 -7.65 7.92
CA GLU A 212 -15.61 -8.68 8.35
C GLU A 212 -16.02 -9.27 9.72
N THR A 213 -15.67 -10.53 9.95
CA THR A 213 -15.87 -11.29 11.20
C THR A 213 -14.65 -12.16 11.47
N LYS A 214 -14.51 -12.69 12.68
CA LYS A 214 -13.41 -13.61 13.03
C LYS A 214 -13.32 -14.80 12.08
N ASP A 215 -14.44 -15.37 11.66
CA ASP A 215 -14.47 -16.49 10.71
C ASP A 215 -13.95 -16.06 9.32
N ARG A 216 -14.38 -14.90 8.83
CA ARG A 216 -13.93 -14.35 7.54
C ARG A 216 -12.45 -13.99 7.55
N LEU A 217 -11.93 -13.55 8.69
CA LEU A 217 -10.49 -13.36 8.87
C LEU A 217 -9.74 -14.68 8.78
N GLN A 218 -10.31 -15.76 9.37
CA GLN A 218 -9.72 -17.09 9.27
C GLN A 218 -9.69 -17.59 7.82
N GLU A 219 -10.78 -17.39 7.03
CA GLU A 219 -10.81 -17.68 5.59
C GLU A 219 -9.68 -16.95 4.84
N SER A 220 -9.44 -15.67 5.17
CA SER A 220 -8.36 -14.87 4.55
C SER A 220 -6.97 -15.40 4.93
N LEU A 221 -6.77 -15.85 6.17
CA LEU A 221 -5.54 -16.51 6.58
C LEU A 221 -5.35 -17.85 5.87
N ASP A 222 -6.39 -18.65 5.76
CA ASP A 222 -6.33 -19.96 5.09
C ASP A 222 -5.99 -19.79 3.61
N LEU A 223 -6.59 -18.82 2.92
CA LEU A 223 -6.21 -18.46 1.56
C LEU A 223 -4.73 -18.05 1.47
N ALA A 224 -4.25 -17.19 2.35
CA ALA A 224 -2.85 -16.77 2.36
C ALA A 224 -1.90 -17.98 2.56
N LEU A 225 -2.26 -18.93 3.43
CA LEU A 225 -1.49 -20.14 3.68
C LEU A 225 -1.47 -21.07 2.45
N GLU A 226 -2.60 -21.17 1.73
CA GLU A 226 -2.73 -21.95 0.49
C GLU A 226 -1.89 -21.34 -0.63
N LEU A 227 -2.04 -20.04 -0.87
CA LEU A 227 -1.31 -19.31 -1.92
C LEU A 227 0.20 -19.44 -1.73
N ASN A 228 0.69 -19.35 -0.51
CA ASN A 228 2.13 -19.46 -0.22
C ASN A 228 2.98 -18.51 -1.10
N ASP A 229 2.60 -17.25 -1.14
CA ASP A 229 3.34 -16.20 -1.83
C ASP A 229 4.71 -15.93 -1.17
N ASP A 230 5.59 -15.19 -1.82
CA ASP A 230 6.97 -14.98 -1.36
C ASP A 230 7.03 -14.24 -0.02
N THR A 231 6.18 -13.24 0.14
CA THR A 231 5.97 -12.53 1.39
C THR A 231 4.51 -12.14 1.53
N MET A 232 4.06 -11.96 2.77
CA MET A 232 2.67 -11.64 3.08
C MET A 232 2.59 -10.68 4.26
N GLN A 233 1.63 -9.77 4.23
CA GLN A 233 1.33 -8.87 5.32
C GLN A 233 -0.17 -8.83 5.61
N PHE A 234 -0.53 -8.97 6.89
CA PHE A 234 -1.82 -8.56 7.43
C PHE A 234 -1.62 -7.25 8.20
N PHE A 235 -2.50 -6.28 7.97
CA PHE A 235 -2.45 -4.99 8.66
C PHE A 235 -3.86 -4.47 8.98
N PRO A 236 -4.00 -3.73 10.09
CA PRO A 236 -5.26 -3.11 10.45
C PRO A 236 -5.72 -2.10 9.39
N LEU A 237 -7.03 -2.03 9.17
CA LEU A 237 -7.64 -0.98 8.36
C LEU A 237 -7.34 0.40 8.98
N ILE A 238 -6.79 1.29 8.20
CA ILE A 238 -6.68 2.71 8.52
C ILE A 238 -7.73 3.45 7.70
N VAL A 239 -8.71 4.06 8.38
CA VAL A 239 -9.78 4.83 7.74
C VAL A 239 -9.34 6.28 7.60
N TYR A 240 -8.84 6.66 6.43
CA TYR A 240 -8.36 8.02 6.18
C TYR A 240 -9.53 9.01 6.00
N PRO A 241 -9.45 10.23 6.57
CA PRO A 241 -10.41 11.29 6.31
C PRO A 241 -10.63 11.52 4.82
N GLY A 242 -11.89 11.73 4.44
CA GLY A 242 -12.28 11.88 3.03
C GLY A 242 -12.61 10.56 2.33
N THR A 243 -12.37 9.41 2.95
CA THR A 243 -12.76 8.10 2.38
C THR A 243 -14.15 7.67 2.84
N PRO A 244 -14.89 6.85 2.05
CA PRO A 244 -16.16 6.28 2.48
C PRO A 244 -16.04 5.46 3.77
N ASP A 245 -14.96 4.73 3.99
CA ASP A 245 -14.78 3.92 5.19
C ASP A 245 -14.53 4.76 6.44
N TYR A 246 -13.94 5.96 6.31
CA TYR A 246 -13.86 6.91 7.41
C TYR A 246 -15.26 7.37 7.86
N ILE A 247 -16.12 7.72 6.89
CA ILE A 247 -17.49 8.11 7.17
C ILE A 247 -18.25 6.95 7.82
N TRP A 248 -18.12 5.75 7.27
CA TRP A 248 -18.72 4.54 7.83
C TRP A 248 -18.28 4.28 9.28
N ALA A 249 -16.98 4.33 9.56
CA ALA A 249 -16.47 4.06 10.90
C ALA A 249 -16.94 5.10 11.92
N ARG A 250 -16.92 6.39 11.53
CA ARG A 250 -17.37 7.50 12.37
C ARG A 250 -18.88 7.38 12.66
N ASP A 251 -19.71 7.21 11.63
CA ASP A 251 -21.17 7.23 11.76
C ASP A 251 -21.73 6.00 12.50
N ASN A 252 -20.92 4.91 12.55
CA ASN A 252 -21.25 3.71 13.33
C ASN A 252 -20.54 3.63 14.69
N ASN A 253 -19.87 4.70 15.12
CA ASN A 253 -19.11 4.75 16.39
C ASN A 253 -18.08 3.61 16.51
N LEU A 254 -17.36 3.31 15.41
CA LEU A 254 -16.37 2.25 15.36
C LEU A 254 -14.92 2.76 15.52
N MET A 255 -14.73 4.08 15.58
CA MET A 255 -13.41 4.67 15.82
C MET A 255 -12.91 4.31 17.22
N THR A 256 -11.62 3.95 17.31
CA THR A 256 -10.96 3.57 18.57
C THR A 256 -9.99 4.65 19.06
N VAL A 257 -9.83 5.72 18.30
CA VAL A 257 -8.86 6.80 18.53
C VAL A 257 -9.56 8.15 18.37
N ASP A 258 -9.12 9.14 19.16
CA ASP A 258 -9.70 10.48 19.17
C ASP A 258 -8.81 11.52 18.47
N SER A 259 -7.56 11.16 18.15
CA SER A 259 -6.58 12.06 17.54
C SER A 259 -5.61 11.31 16.61
N TYR A 260 -5.00 12.03 15.67
CA TYR A 260 -4.12 11.44 14.66
C TYR A 260 -2.78 10.92 15.20
N ASP A 261 -2.29 11.44 16.30
CA ASP A 261 -1.08 10.96 16.97
C ASP A 261 -1.23 9.52 17.52
N GLN A 262 -2.47 9.06 17.72
CA GLN A 262 -2.79 7.71 18.13
C GLN A 262 -2.85 6.69 16.97
N TRP A 263 -2.72 7.14 15.71
CA TRP A 263 -2.80 6.27 14.54
C TRP A 263 -1.58 5.37 14.38
N VAL A 264 -0.47 5.78 14.93
CA VAL A 264 0.78 5.02 14.96
C VAL A 264 1.28 4.87 16.41
N THR A 265 2.04 3.82 16.65
CA THR A 265 2.73 3.63 17.93
C THR A 265 3.95 4.57 18.01
N GLU A 266 4.56 4.71 19.18
CA GLU A 266 5.79 5.50 19.35
C GLU A 266 6.93 5.02 18.46
N GLU A 267 6.95 3.74 18.12
CA GLU A 267 7.94 3.14 17.23
C GLU A 267 7.55 3.20 15.75
N GLY A 268 6.45 3.89 15.41
CA GLY A 268 6.00 4.07 14.04
C GLY A 268 5.24 2.89 13.43
N TYR A 269 4.77 1.94 14.23
CA TYR A 269 3.92 0.85 13.71
C TYR A 269 2.45 1.27 13.63
N HIS A 270 1.72 0.67 12.69
CA HIS A 270 0.29 0.89 12.55
C HIS A 270 -0.47 0.41 13.80
N ASN A 271 -1.31 1.29 14.32
CA ASN A 271 -2.31 0.97 15.32
C ASN A 271 -3.63 0.60 14.62
N SER A 272 -4.58 -0.02 15.32
CA SER A 272 -5.94 -0.14 14.81
C SER A 272 -6.73 1.10 15.20
N VAL A 273 -7.19 1.85 14.20
CA VAL A 273 -7.99 3.05 14.38
C VAL A 273 -9.51 2.75 14.40
N VAL A 274 -9.87 1.48 14.15
CA VAL A 274 -11.25 1.01 14.15
C VAL A 274 -11.38 -0.26 14.99
N ARG A 275 -12.60 -0.52 15.46
CA ARG A 275 -13.01 -1.81 16.01
C ARG A 275 -14.02 -2.48 15.08
N MET A 276 -14.12 -3.78 15.17
CA MET A 276 -15.20 -4.58 14.58
C MET A 276 -16.31 -4.82 15.63
N PRO A 277 -17.51 -5.25 15.21
CA PRO A 277 -18.57 -5.59 16.16
C PRO A 277 -18.19 -6.66 17.18
N ASP A 278 -17.30 -7.59 16.79
CA ASP A 278 -16.87 -8.76 17.58
C ASP A 278 -15.38 -8.74 17.94
N MET A 279 -14.66 -7.65 17.61
CA MET A 279 -13.24 -7.48 17.94
C MET A 279 -12.90 -6.03 18.31
N SER A 280 -12.19 -5.84 19.41
CA SER A 280 -11.58 -4.55 19.75
C SER A 280 -10.43 -4.19 18.80
N GLY A 281 -9.98 -2.93 18.82
CA GLY A 281 -8.80 -2.50 18.06
C GLY A 281 -7.53 -3.28 18.46
N GLU A 282 -7.36 -3.59 19.75
CA GLU A 282 -6.26 -4.40 20.25
C GLU A 282 -6.29 -5.83 19.68
N GLU A 283 -7.48 -6.46 19.69
CA GLU A 283 -7.67 -7.80 19.14
C GLU A 283 -7.39 -7.84 17.63
N ILE A 284 -7.67 -6.76 16.88
CA ILE A 284 -7.33 -6.65 15.45
C ILE A 284 -5.80 -6.67 15.26
N VAL A 285 -5.06 -5.90 16.05
CA VAL A 285 -3.58 -5.89 15.99
C VAL A 285 -3.00 -7.25 16.38
N ASP A 286 -3.49 -7.82 17.49
CA ASP A 286 -3.07 -9.15 17.94
C ASP A 286 -3.34 -10.22 16.88
N TRP A 287 -4.48 -10.13 16.18
CA TRP A 287 -4.82 -11.04 15.10
C TRP A 287 -3.88 -10.90 13.89
N CYS A 288 -3.53 -9.68 13.52
CA CYS A 288 -2.53 -9.44 12.46
C CYS A 288 -1.17 -10.06 12.82
N ASP A 289 -0.75 -9.95 14.07
CA ASP A 289 0.49 -10.55 14.57
C ASP A 289 0.41 -12.08 14.62
N PHE A 290 -0.72 -12.63 15.03
CA PHE A 290 -0.98 -14.07 14.99
C PHE A 290 -0.90 -14.60 13.54
N ALA A 291 -1.60 -13.96 12.61
CA ALA A 291 -1.61 -14.35 11.20
C ALA A 291 -0.19 -14.31 10.60
N ARG A 292 0.59 -13.26 10.91
CA ARG A 292 1.98 -13.12 10.48
C ARG A 292 2.86 -14.26 11.02
N LYS A 293 2.77 -14.55 12.31
CA LYS A 293 3.50 -15.69 12.92
C LYS A 293 3.09 -17.02 12.30
N ARG A 294 1.79 -17.23 12.12
CA ARG A 294 1.23 -18.43 11.51
C ARG A 294 1.71 -18.64 10.08
N TYR A 295 1.85 -17.54 9.32
CA TYR A 295 2.35 -17.58 7.95
C TYR A 295 3.85 -17.92 7.88
N TYR A 296 4.69 -17.17 8.56
CA TYR A 296 6.15 -17.25 8.38
C TYR A 296 6.83 -18.40 9.13
N LEU A 297 6.26 -18.91 10.23
CA LEU A 297 6.87 -19.98 11.02
C LEU A 297 6.45 -21.39 10.60
N ARG A 298 5.61 -21.53 9.56
CA ARG A 298 5.19 -22.86 9.10
C ARG A 298 6.31 -23.60 8.37
N PRO A 299 6.44 -24.93 8.56
CA PRO A 299 7.49 -25.71 7.91
C PRO A 299 7.52 -25.58 6.39
N ARG A 300 6.32 -25.58 5.74
CA ARG A 300 6.19 -25.39 4.28
C ARG A 300 6.84 -24.11 3.79
N TYR A 301 6.68 -22.99 4.50
CA TYR A 301 7.27 -21.72 4.13
C TYR A 301 8.79 -21.72 4.34
N LEU A 302 9.25 -22.25 5.48
CA LEU A 302 10.67 -22.34 5.79
C LEU A 302 11.42 -23.20 4.77
N LEU A 303 10.85 -24.35 4.39
CA LEU A 303 11.38 -25.20 3.33
C LEU A 303 11.39 -24.48 1.97
N TYR A 304 10.30 -23.79 1.63
CA TYR A 304 10.22 -23.01 0.40
C TYR A 304 11.34 -21.94 0.33
N LYS A 305 11.56 -21.19 1.41
CA LYS A 305 12.64 -20.20 1.48
C LYS A 305 14.03 -20.80 1.46
N LEU A 306 14.22 -21.96 2.07
CA LEU A 306 15.48 -22.70 1.98
C LEU A 306 15.79 -23.11 0.55
N PHE A 307 14.84 -23.73 -0.15
CA PHE A 307 14.99 -24.08 -1.57
C PHE A 307 15.21 -22.85 -2.44
N GLN A 308 14.44 -21.78 -2.24
CA GLN A 308 14.62 -20.52 -2.97
C GLN A 308 16.05 -19.98 -2.81
N THR A 309 16.60 -20.01 -1.60
CA THR A 309 17.97 -19.56 -1.32
C THR A 309 19.02 -20.45 -2.00
N ILE A 310 18.81 -21.77 -2.06
CA ILE A 310 19.72 -22.70 -2.73
C ILE A 310 19.77 -22.42 -4.24
N PHE A 311 18.61 -22.24 -4.87
CA PHE A 311 18.50 -22.03 -6.32
C PHE A 311 18.72 -20.56 -6.74
N ARG A 312 18.68 -19.61 -5.80
CA ARG A 312 18.95 -18.18 -6.02
C ARG A 312 19.87 -17.64 -4.92
N PRO A 313 21.19 -17.87 -5.02
CA PRO A 313 22.14 -17.45 -3.98
C PRO A 313 22.11 -15.95 -3.69
N SER A 314 21.75 -15.10 -4.67
CA SER A 314 21.55 -13.67 -4.49
C SER A 314 20.49 -13.31 -3.45
N GLU A 315 19.52 -14.22 -3.20
CA GLU A 315 18.47 -14.04 -2.21
C GLU A 315 18.93 -14.32 -0.75
N LEU A 316 20.09 -14.93 -0.57
CA LEU A 316 20.59 -15.35 0.74
C LEU A 316 20.69 -14.17 1.72
N VAL A 317 21.33 -13.08 1.29
CA VAL A 317 21.54 -11.90 2.14
C VAL A 317 20.21 -11.27 2.54
N ARG A 318 19.29 -11.16 1.59
CA ARG A 318 17.92 -10.65 1.82
C ARG A 318 17.16 -11.52 2.81
N ASN A 319 17.12 -12.84 2.57
CA ASN A 319 16.42 -13.79 3.44
C ASN A 319 17.01 -13.82 4.85
N LEU A 320 18.33 -13.71 5.01
CA LEU A 320 18.98 -13.62 6.32
C LEU A 320 18.64 -12.31 7.04
N LYS A 321 18.70 -11.16 6.36
CA LYS A 321 18.33 -9.87 6.95
C LYS A 321 16.85 -9.85 7.37
N ALA A 322 15.96 -10.36 6.52
CA ALA A 322 14.53 -10.49 6.83
C ALA A 322 14.30 -11.41 8.03
N GLY A 323 14.98 -12.56 8.09
CA GLY A 323 14.92 -13.50 9.21
C GLY A 323 15.38 -12.90 10.54
N LEU A 324 16.47 -12.14 10.54
CA LEU A 324 16.98 -11.46 11.73
C LEU A 324 16.01 -10.39 12.24
N ARG A 325 15.41 -9.60 11.35
CA ARG A 325 14.38 -8.61 11.71
C ARG A 325 13.13 -9.30 12.25
N PHE A 326 12.70 -10.39 11.63
CA PHE A 326 11.57 -11.17 12.11
C PHE A 326 11.84 -11.82 13.48
N GLN A 327 13.06 -12.32 13.72
CA GLN A 327 13.46 -12.82 15.04
C GLN A 327 13.42 -11.72 16.12
N SER A 328 13.83 -10.50 15.78
CA SER A 328 13.70 -9.35 16.69
C SER A 328 12.24 -9.07 17.02
N PHE A 329 11.34 -9.15 16.01
CA PHE A 329 9.89 -9.04 16.18
C PHE A 329 9.35 -10.14 17.13
N LEU A 330 9.75 -11.39 16.95
CA LEU A 330 9.30 -12.50 17.81
C LEU A 330 9.75 -12.34 19.27
N ARG A 331 10.97 -11.81 19.50
CA ARG A 331 11.53 -11.60 20.84
C ARG A 331 10.88 -10.45 21.62
N LYS A 332 10.42 -9.42 20.93
CA LYS A 332 9.79 -8.24 21.54
C LYS A 332 8.35 -8.49 22.02
N GLY A 333 7.85 -9.73 21.91
CA GLY A 333 6.49 -10.12 22.29
C GLY A 333 5.45 -9.69 21.26
N THR A 334 4.18 -10.01 21.55
CA THR A 334 3.04 -9.57 20.75
C THR A 334 3.00 -8.04 20.70
N TYR A 335 2.97 -7.51 19.52
CA TYR A 335 2.79 -6.09 19.26
C TYR A 335 1.50 -5.60 19.91
N GLY A 336 1.37 -5.19 21.00
CA GLY A 336 0.11 -4.72 21.58
C GLY A 336 0.06 -4.83 23.10
N LYS A 337 0.39 -5.97 23.69
CA LYS A 337 0.06 -6.22 25.08
C LYS A 337 0.74 -5.29 26.09
N ASP A 338 1.98 -4.89 25.86
CA ASP A 338 2.69 -3.98 26.78
C ASP A 338 2.59 -2.49 26.35
N ARG A 339 2.33 -2.23 25.07
CA ARG A 339 2.30 -0.87 24.50
C ARG A 339 0.95 -0.19 24.64
N PHE A 340 -0.15 -0.94 24.50
CA PHE A 340 -1.49 -0.42 24.80
C PHE A 340 -1.65 -0.12 26.31
N LYS A 341 -1.09 -0.95 27.21
CA LYS A 341 -1.19 -0.74 28.65
C LYS A 341 -0.51 0.54 29.13
N THR A 342 0.51 1.03 28.46
CA THR A 342 1.23 2.26 28.84
C THR A 342 0.60 3.53 28.28
N ARG A 343 -0.07 3.47 27.12
CA ARG A 343 -0.69 4.64 26.48
C ARG A 343 -2.17 4.86 26.83
N PHE A 344 -2.91 3.80 27.07
CA PHE A 344 -4.35 3.86 27.37
C PHE A 344 -4.66 3.59 28.84
N LYS A 345 -3.89 4.18 29.77
CA LYS A 345 -4.46 4.57 31.06
C LYS A 345 -5.29 5.84 30.85
N VAL A 346 -6.29 5.76 30.00
CA VAL A 346 -7.42 6.68 30.11
C VAL A 346 -8.18 6.22 31.34
N ASP A 347 -8.00 6.97 32.41
CA ASP A 347 -8.82 6.82 33.60
C ASP A 347 -10.28 6.94 33.14
N ALA A 348 -11.13 5.99 33.47
CA ALA A 348 -12.56 6.01 33.12
C ALA A 348 -13.26 7.29 33.63
N SER A 349 -12.58 8.09 34.46
CA SER A 349 -13.00 9.42 34.92
C SER A 349 -12.77 10.53 33.87
N ASP A 350 -11.88 10.36 32.87
CA ASP A 350 -11.60 11.35 31.82
C ASP A 350 -12.56 11.31 30.64
N ASN A 351 -13.36 10.24 30.51
CA ASN A 351 -14.42 10.15 29.50
C ASN A 351 -15.54 11.22 29.60
N LYS A 352 -15.51 12.05 30.63
CA LYS A 352 -16.45 13.18 30.79
C LYS A 352 -15.93 14.51 30.24
N LYS A 353 -14.69 14.60 29.77
CA LYS A 353 -14.08 15.86 29.29
C LYS A 353 -13.91 15.96 27.78
N TYR A 354 -14.01 14.88 27.06
CA TYR A 354 -13.92 14.92 25.59
C TYR A 354 -15.30 14.97 24.98
N ASN A 355 -15.74 16.21 24.75
CA ASN A 355 -16.93 16.52 23.99
C ASN A 355 -16.71 16.05 22.55
N SER A 356 -17.70 15.40 21.95
CA SER A 356 -17.75 14.91 20.56
C SER A 356 -17.49 15.97 19.46
N ASN A 357 -17.11 17.18 19.82
CA ASN A 357 -16.88 18.34 19.00
C ASN A 357 -15.41 18.68 18.76
N GLN A 358 -14.44 17.80 19.09
CA GLN A 358 -13.01 18.07 18.88
C GLN A 358 -12.48 17.67 17.50
N PHE A 359 -13.23 16.97 16.67
CA PHE A 359 -13.03 17.08 15.22
C PHE A 359 -13.72 18.39 14.81
N PRO A 360 -12.99 19.39 14.29
CA PRO A 360 -13.62 20.66 13.95
C PRO A 360 -14.77 20.37 12.97
N ASP A 361 -15.99 20.82 13.33
CA ASP A 361 -17.20 20.80 12.49
C ASP A 361 -17.02 21.49 11.12
N ASN A 362 -15.83 21.99 10.85
CA ASN A 362 -15.39 22.70 9.66
C ASN A 362 -14.48 21.87 8.73
N ASP A 363 -14.41 20.56 8.89
CA ASP A 363 -13.83 19.73 7.85
C ASP A 363 -14.74 19.89 6.62
N PRO A 364 -14.26 20.44 5.48
CA PRO A 364 -15.06 20.56 4.26
C PRO A 364 -15.16 19.22 3.54
N ILE A 365 -15.52 18.18 4.30
CA ILE A 365 -16.00 16.95 3.71
C ILE A 365 -17.34 17.31 3.09
N PRO A 366 -17.51 17.21 1.77
CA PRO A 366 -18.80 17.44 1.15
C PRO A 366 -19.81 16.56 1.86
N LYS A 367 -20.85 17.17 2.46
CA LYS A 367 -21.95 16.45 3.14
C LYS A 367 -22.68 15.48 2.22
N GLN A 368 -22.30 15.45 0.95
CA GLN A 368 -22.77 14.51 -0.07
C GLN A 368 -21.59 14.17 -0.98
N VAL A 369 -21.17 12.91 -0.97
CA VAL A 369 -20.57 12.33 -2.18
C VAL A 369 -21.68 12.44 -3.24
N PRO A 370 -21.48 13.15 -4.36
CA PRO A 370 -22.52 13.25 -5.38
C PRO A 370 -22.97 11.85 -5.77
N ARG A 371 -24.28 11.57 -5.65
CA ARG A 371 -24.87 10.25 -6.01
C ARG A 371 -24.86 10.00 -7.51
N ASP A 372 -24.56 11.02 -8.31
CA ASP A 372 -24.69 11.01 -9.77
C ASP A 372 -23.34 11.16 -10.43
N PHE A 373 -22.58 10.05 -10.49
CA PHE A 373 -21.57 9.87 -11.51
C PHE A 373 -22.00 8.72 -12.42
N GLU A 374 -22.73 9.08 -13.47
CA GLU A 374 -22.91 8.22 -14.64
C GLU A 374 -21.52 7.81 -15.19
N GLN A 375 -21.39 6.53 -15.45
CA GLN A 375 -20.17 5.98 -16.04
C GLN A 375 -19.97 6.59 -17.43
N PRO A 376 -18.78 7.06 -17.80
CA PRO A 376 -18.47 7.27 -19.20
C PRO A 376 -18.48 5.88 -19.87
N THR A 377 -19.42 5.69 -20.79
CA THR A 377 -19.41 4.57 -21.72
C THR A 377 -18.11 4.62 -22.50
N VAL A 378 -17.29 3.58 -22.32
CA VAL A 378 -16.11 3.37 -23.16
C VAL A 378 -16.61 2.86 -24.50
N SER A 379 -16.60 3.72 -25.50
CA SER A 379 -16.67 3.34 -26.91
C SER A 379 -15.29 2.94 -27.42
#